data_c524e4f8860ac1118d9610b63a5fb5cd
#
_entry.id   c524e4f8860ac1118d9610b63a5fb5cd
#
_cell.length_a   1.000
_cell.length_b   1.000
_cell.length_c   1.000
_cell.angle_alpha   90.00
_cell.angle_beta   90.00
_cell.angle_gamma   90.00
#
_symmetry.space_group_name_H-M   'P 1'
#
loop_
_entity.id
_entity.type
_entity.pdbx_description
1 polymer ?
#
loop_
_entity_poly.entity_id
_entity_poly.type
_entity_poly.pdbx_seq_one_letter_code
_entity_poly.pdbx_strand_id
1 'polypeptide(L)'
;MPLDEFLPHYDANEVHSTRVAAPPDEVMAALRSLTAREVPVLVALMALRTLPAVLTGRRRPPRRDTIVEGFLRGGFVLLDERPDELVVGAVGRFWQASAEVRRVSAADFAAFREPGYAKAAFNMHAQPAPGGTLLTTETRIQATDDEARRSFRRYWRVIHPGSAAIRLAWLRAIRRRAERGRRDDAVGA
;
A
#
# COMPACT_ATOMS: atom_id res chain seq x y z
N MET A 1 16.70 -4.23 -3.94
CA MET A 1 15.58 -3.61 -3.16
C MET A 1 14.87 -4.72 -2.38
N PRO A 2 14.43 -4.49 -1.12
CA PRO A 2 13.71 -5.52 -0.34
C PRO A 2 12.53 -6.14 -1.10
N LEU A 3 11.83 -5.35 -1.92
CA LEU A 3 10.72 -5.86 -2.74
C LEU A 3 11.16 -6.97 -3.73
N ASP A 4 12.41 -6.94 -4.21
CA ASP A 4 12.96 -7.99 -5.09
C ASP A 4 13.18 -9.33 -4.35
N GLU A 5 13.38 -9.29 -3.04
CA GLU A 5 13.54 -10.48 -2.22
C GLU A 5 12.22 -11.23 -2.07
N PHE A 6 11.09 -10.50 -2.00
CA PHE A 6 9.76 -11.08 -1.79
C PHE A 6 9.02 -11.38 -3.10
N LEU A 7 9.18 -10.54 -4.13
CA LEU A 7 8.46 -10.67 -5.40
C LEU A 7 9.35 -10.27 -6.59
N PRO A 8 10.40 -11.09 -6.91
CA PRO A 8 11.32 -10.80 -8.01
C PRO A 8 10.66 -10.91 -9.39
N HIS A 9 9.64 -11.77 -9.52
CA HIS A 9 8.86 -11.94 -10.74
C HIS A 9 7.44 -11.48 -10.52
N TYR A 10 6.87 -10.75 -11.49
CA TYR A 10 5.53 -10.20 -11.39
C TYR A 10 4.83 -10.13 -12.74
N ASP A 11 3.50 -10.21 -12.72
CA ASP A 11 2.60 -10.10 -13.89
C ASP A 11 2.13 -8.67 -14.14
N ALA A 12 2.17 -7.84 -13.09
CA ALA A 12 1.84 -6.41 -13.15
C ALA A 12 2.72 -5.63 -12.19
N ASN A 13 3.07 -4.41 -12.61
CA ASN A 13 3.86 -3.46 -11.85
C ASN A 13 3.27 -2.05 -12.00
N GLU A 14 3.37 -1.26 -10.93
CA GLU A 14 2.95 0.14 -10.89
C GLU A 14 3.90 0.92 -9.98
N VAL A 15 4.52 1.99 -10.49
CA VAL A 15 5.49 2.82 -9.76
C VAL A 15 5.03 4.27 -9.77
N HIS A 16 5.05 4.90 -8.60
CA HIS A 16 4.80 6.33 -8.44
C HIS A 16 5.85 6.94 -7.52
N SER A 17 6.15 8.22 -7.75
CA SER A 17 7.09 8.94 -6.90
C SER A 17 6.67 10.40 -6.71
N THR A 18 7.20 11.02 -5.66
CA THR A 18 7.08 12.46 -5.40
C THR A 18 8.31 12.98 -4.67
N ARG A 19 8.66 14.24 -4.92
CA ARG A 19 9.69 14.94 -4.15
C ARG A 19 9.08 15.55 -2.90
N VAL A 20 9.75 15.43 -1.78
CA VAL A 20 9.35 15.96 -0.47
C VAL A 20 10.47 16.82 0.07
N ALA A 21 10.17 18.06 0.44
CA ALA A 21 11.14 19.01 1.00
C ALA A 21 11.36 18.76 2.51
N ALA A 22 11.64 17.50 2.88
CA ALA A 22 11.95 17.05 4.24
C ALA A 22 12.95 15.88 4.16
N PRO A 23 13.77 15.64 5.21
CA PRO A 23 14.68 14.51 5.26
C PRO A 23 13.94 13.16 5.32
N PRO A 24 14.58 12.03 4.95
CA PRO A 24 13.94 10.73 4.84
C PRO A 24 13.28 10.23 6.13
N ASP A 25 13.87 10.46 7.26
CA ASP A 25 13.37 10.08 8.58
C ASP A 25 12.04 10.78 8.93
N GLU A 26 11.93 12.09 8.65
CA GLU A 26 10.67 12.84 8.82
C GLU A 26 9.59 12.34 7.84
N VAL A 27 9.97 12.01 6.60
CA VAL A 27 9.06 11.45 5.59
C VAL A 27 8.54 10.09 6.05
N MET A 28 9.41 9.22 6.58
CA MET A 28 9.00 7.91 7.11
C MET A 28 8.18 8.02 8.40
N ALA A 29 8.47 8.99 9.26
CA ALA A 29 7.62 9.29 10.42
C ALA A 29 6.23 9.77 10.00
N ALA A 30 6.13 10.63 8.99
CA ALA A 30 4.87 11.06 8.40
C ALA A 30 4.07 9.88 7.81
N LEU A 31 4.73 8.96 7.09
CA LEU A 31 4.13 7.74 6.56
C LEU A 31 3.52 6.88 7.67
N ARG A 32 4.29 6.59 8.73
CA ARG A 32 3.87 5.70 9.82
C ARG A 32 2.69 6.27 10.62
N SER A 33 2.62 7.58 10.76
CA SER A 33 1.58 8.27 11.53
C SER A 33 0.36 8.71 10.71
N LEU A 34 0.38 8.52 9.37
CA LEU A 34 -0.70 8.98 8.49
C LEU A 34 -1.98 8.17 8.72
N THR A 35 -3.09 8.86 8.89
CA THR A 35 -4.41 8.24 9.08
C THR A 35 -5.22 8.21 7.79
N ALA A 36 -6.18 7.28 7.70
CA ALA A 36 -7.06 7.18 6.54
C ALA A 36 -7.87 8.47 6.27
N ARG A 37 -8.14 9.29 7.30
CA ARG A 37 -8.85 10.58 7.17
C ARG A 37 -8.10 11.59 6.33
N GLU A 38 -6.78 11.50 6.30
CA GLU A 38 -5.90 12.40 5.53
C GLU A 38 -5.81 12.00 4.05
N VAL A 39 -6.37 10.81 3.68
CA VAL A 39 -6.43 10.31 2.31
C VAL A 39 -7.89 9.97 1.94
N PRO A 40 -8.75 10.98 1.74
CA PRO A 40 -10.19 10.78 1.51
C PRO A 40 -10.50 9.92 0.28
N VAL A 41 -9.65 9.95 -0.75
CA VAL A 41 -9.77 9.09 -1.94
C VAL A 41 -9.65 7.62 -1.55
N LEU A 42 -8.71 7.25 -0.66
CA LEU A 42 -8.59 5.89 -0.13
C LEU A 42 -9.88 5.49 0.59
N VAL A 43 -10.40 6.35 1.45
CA VAL A 43 -11.65 6.07 2.20
C VAL A 43 -12.83 5.87 1.25
N ALA A 44 -13.00 6.75 0.26
CA ALA A 44 -14.10 6.68 -0.70
C ALA A 44 -14.05 5.40 -1.56
N LEU A 45 -12.88 5.05 -2.12
CA LEU A 45 -12.70 3.86 -2.95
C LEU A 45 -12.80 2.57 -2.12
N MET A 46 -12.29 2.56 -0.89
CA MET A 46 -12.46 1.43 0.01
C MET A 46 -13.91 1.28 0.48
N ALA A 47 -14.63 2.37 0.75
CA ALA A 47 -16.06 2.33 1.07
C ALA A 47 -16.87 1.75 -0.10
N LEU A 48 -16.64 2.22 -1.33
CA LEU A 48 -17.27 1.69 -2.54
C LEU A 48 -17.01 0.18 -2.69
N ARG A 49 -15.76 -0.26 -2.53
CA ARG A 49 -15.38 -1.66 -2.62
C ARG A 49 -16.01 -2.52 -1.52
N THR A 50 -16.15 -2.00 -0.31
CA THR A 50 -16.62 -2.76 0.85
C THR A 50 -18.11 -2.61 1.10
N LEU A 51 -18.80 -1.75 0.33
CA LEU A 51 -20.24 -1.48 0.50
C LEU A 51 -21.09 -2.74 0.59
N PRO A 52 -20.93 -3.76 -0.27
CA PRO A 52 -21.72 -5.00 -0.14
C PRO A 52 -21.47 -5.73 1.18
N ALA A 53 -20.24 -5.72 1.69
CA ALA A 53 -19.89 -6.39 2.95
C ALA A 53 -20.36 -5.62 4.18
N VAL A 54 -20.42 -4.28 4.09
CA VAL A 54 -20.96 -3.42 5.16
C VAL A 54 -22.48 -3.57 5.26
N LEU A 55 -23.18 -3.57 4.12
CA LEU A 55 -24.63 -3.77 4.06
C LEU A 55 -25.07 -5.13 4.62
N THR A 56 -24.20 -6.14 4.56
CA THR A 56 -24.44 -7.48 5.14
C THR A 56 -23.95 -7.61 6.59
N GLY A 57 -23.50 -6.52 7.22
CA GLY A 57 -23.00 -6.50 8.61
C GLY A 57 -21.66 -7.21 8.84
N ARG A 58 -20.98 -7.64 7.76
CA ARG A 58 -19.72 -8.39 7.81
C ARG A 58 -18.48 -7.54 8.06
N ARG A 59 -18.55 -6.21 7.95
CA ARG A 59 -17.43 -5.29 8.20
C ARG A 59 -17.86 -4.10 9.05
N ARG A 60 -17.00 -3.71 9.98
CA ARG A 60 -17.13 -2.47 10.75
C ARG A 60 -16.38 -1.33 10.04
N PRO A 61 -16.85 -0.07 10.17
CA PRO A 61 -16.16 1.08 9.62
C PRO A 61 -14.74 1.23 10.22
N PRO A 62 -13.79 1.82 9.46
CA PRO A 62 -12.42 2.01 9.92
C PRO A 62 -12.38 2.91 11.17
N ARG A 63 -11.57 2.51 12.14
CA ARG A 63 -11.29 3.27 13.37
C ARG A 63 -10.22 4.35 13.10
N ARG A 64 -9.76 5.03 14.18
CA ARG A 64 -8.71 6.07 14.14
C ARG A 64 -7.29 5.51 13.90
N ASP A 65 -7.18 4.42 13.19
CA ASP A 65 -5.93 3.72 12.95
C ASP A 65 -5.12 4.39 11.83
N THR A 66 -3.82 4.19 11.85
CA THR A 66 -2.97 4.55 10.73
C THR A 66 -3.30 3.71 9.50
N ILE A 67 -2.91 4.18 8.32
CA ILE A 67 -3.15 3.45 7.06
C ILE A 67 -2.44 2.09 7.10
N VAL A 68 -1.21 2.05 7.62
CA VAL A 68 -0.41 0.81 7.74
C VAL A 68 -1.12 -0.20 8.63
N GLU A 69 -1.54 0.20 9.83
CA GLU A 69 -2.32 -0.66 10.74
C GLU A 69 -3.63 -1.14 10.10
N GLY A 70 -4.28 -0.28 9.32
CA GLY A 70 -5.48 -0.64 8.56
C GLY A 70 -5.23 -1.76 7.56
N PHE A 71 -4.11 -1.73 6.83
CA PHE A 71 -3.70 -2.81 5.93
C PHE A 71 -3.42 -4.11 6.68
N LEU A 72 -2.63 -4.05 7.77
CA LEU A 72 -2.27 -5.24 8.56
C LEU A 72 -3.52 -5.91 9.15
N ARG A 73 -4.47 -5.12 9.67
CA ARG A 73 -5.77 -5.67 10.11
C ARG A 73 -6.59 -6.23 8.95
N GLY A 74 -6.47 -5.66 7.76
CA GLY A 74 -7.12 -6.13 6.53
C GLY A 74 -6.59 -7.46 6.00
N GLY A 75 -5.58 -8.05 6.67
CA GLY A 75 -4.99 -9.33 6.30
C GLY A 75 -3.69 -9.20 5.52
N PHE A 76 -3.19 -7.97 5.33
CA PHE A 76 -1.84 -7.76 4.82
C PHE A 76 -0.80 -8.15 5.89
N VAL A 77 0.39 -8.48 5.44
CA VAL A 77 1.55 -8.82 6.29
C VAL A 77 2.66 -7.80 6.06
N LEU A 78 3.30 -7.38 7.15
CA LEU A 78 4.53 -6.62 7.08
C LEU A 78 5.65 -7.59 6.65
N LEU A 79 6.22 -7.35 5.47
CA LEU A 79 7.26 -8.20 4.89
C LEU A 79 8.65 -7.75 5.33
N ASP A 80 8.89 -6.44 5.32
CA ASP A 80 10.14 -5.84 5.77
C ASP A 80 9.91 -4.42 6.27
N GLU A 81 10.70 -3.98 7.25
CA GLU A 81 10.69 -2.62 7.75
C GLU A 81 12.11 -2.17 8.06
N ARG A 82 12.53 -1.11 7.35
CA ARG A 82 13.82 -0.43 7.52
C ARG A 82 13.59 1.05 7.86
N PRO A 83 14.62 1.78 8.29
CA PRO A 83 14.48 3.22 8.57
C PRO A 83 13.94 4.02 7.38
N ASP A 84 14.30 3.64 6.16
CA ASP A 84 14.01 4.30 4.89
C ASP A 84 13.00 3.57 3.99
N GLU A 85 12.59 2.34 4.34
CA GLU A 85 11.67 1.55 3.52
C GLU A 85 10.70 0.71 4.36
N LEU A 86 9.45 0.66 3.91
CA LEU A 86 8.41 -0.22 4.42
C LEU A 86 7.89 -1.11 3.29
N VAL A 87 7.84 -2.43 3.48
CA VAL A 87 7.32 -3.40 2.51
C VAL A 87 6.14 -4.16 3.11
N VAL A 88 5.01 -4.14 2.40
CA VAL A 88 3.78 -4.79 2.84
C VAL A 88 3.27 -5.71 1.73
N GLY A 89 2.82 -6.90 2.11
CA GLY A 89 2.30 -7.90 1.16
C GLY A 89 0.94 -8.44 1.53
N ALA A 90 0.26 -9.02 0.56
CA ALA A 90 -0.98 -9.77 0.76
C ALA A 90 -1.10 -10.91 -0.25
N VAL A 91 -1.71 -12.01 0.17
CA VAL A 91 -2.13 -13.10 -0.71
C VAL A 91 -3.65 -13.10 -0.76
N GLY A 92 -4.24 -13.13 -1.95
CA GLY A 92 -5.70 -13.10 -2.02
C GLY A 92 -6.25 -13.31 -3.43
N ARG A 93 -7.57 -13.44 -3.49
CA ARG A 93 -8.37 -13.46 -4.72
C ARG A 93 -8.95 -12.07 -4.94
N PHE A 94 -8.09 -11.10 -5.26
CA PHE A 94 -8.43 -9.68 -5.31
C PHE A 94 -9.54 -9.32 -6.31
N TRP A 95 -9.78 -10.16 -7.31
CA TRP A 95 -10.84 -10.00 -8.32
C TRP A 95 -12.23 -10.41 -7.81
N GLN A 96 -12.32 -11.05 -6.66
CA GLN A 96 -13.58 -11.39 -6.03
C GLN A 96 -14.12 -10.22 -5.20
N ALA A 97 -15.44 -10.10 -5.11
CA ALA A 97 -16.08 -9.03 -4.33
C ALA A 97 -15.70 -9.06 -2.85
N SER A 98 -15.53 -10.25 -2.27
CA SER A 98 -15.05 -10.46 -0.90
C SER A 98 -13.58 -10.15 -0.72
N ALA A 99 -12.80 -10.03 -1.82
CA ALA A 99 -11.34 -9.92 -1.81
C ALA A 99 -10.73 -10.86 -0.78
N GLU A 100 -11.01 -12.17 -0.92
CA GLU A 100 -10.57 -13.21 0.00
C GLU A 100 -9.06 -13.10 0.25
N VAL A 101 -8.69 -12.38 1.32
CA VAL A 101 -7.28 -12.19 1.72
C VAL A 101 -6.93 -13.30 2.70
N ARG A 102 -5.90 -14.06 2.33
CA ARG A 102 -5.37 -15.16 3.14
C ARG A 102 -4.30 -14.62 4.09
N ARG A 103 -4.45 -14.89 5.38
CA ARG A 103 -3.42 -14.53 6.36
C ARG A 103 -2.23 -15.46 6.20
N VAL A 104 -1.07 -14.89 5.94
CA VAL A 104 0.21 -15.59 5.81
C VAL A 104 1.25 -14.88 6.66
N SER A 105 2.31 -15.60 7.07
CA SER A 105 3.49 -14.96 7.63
C SER A 105 4.37 -14.35 6.53
N ALA A 106 5.34 -13.50 6.88
CA ALA A 106 6.29 -12.95 5.92
C ALA A 106 7.11 -14.07 5.23
N ALA A 107 7.50 -15.10 5.98
CA ALA A 107 8.22 -16.25 5.46
C ALA A 107 7.36 -17.04 4.46
N ASP A 108 6.10 -17.30 4.81
CA ASP A 108 5.17 -18.04 3.94
C ASP A 108 4.79 -17.24 2.68
N PHE A 109 4.78 -15.90 2.74
CA PHE A 109 4.48 -15.07 1.59
C PHE A 109 5.40 -15.34 0.40
N ALA A 110 6.71 -15.39 0.62
CA ALA A 110 7.68 -15.64 -0.44
C ALA A 110 7.51 -17.05 -1.04
N ALA A 111 7.25 -18.06 -0.19
CA ALA A 111 7.07 -19.46 -0.55
C ALA A 111 5.68 -19.79 -1.10
N PHE A 112 4.70 -18.90 -0.97
CA PHE A 112 3.31 -19.18 -1.34
C PHE A 112 3.16 -19.54 -2.84
N ARG A 113 2.52 -20.69 -3.12
CA ARG A 113 2.33 -21.24 -4.49
C ARG A 113 0.96 -21.90 -4.67
N GLU A 114 0.07 -21.83 -3.68
CA GLU A 114 -1.27 -22.43 -3.78
C GLU A 114 -2.02 -21.88 -5.00
N PRO A 115 -2.60 -22.72 -5.88
CA PRO A 115 -3.28 -22.28 -7.10
C PRO A 115 -4.52 -21.42 -6.80
N GLY A 116 -4.88 -20.55 -7.74
CA GLY A 116 -6.10 -19.74 -7.67
C GLY A 116 -5.93 -18.45 -6.86
N TYR A 117 -4.71 -18.00 -6.57
CA TYR A 117 -4.44 -16.78 -5.81
C TYR A 117 -3.55 -15.80 -6.58
N ALA A 118 -3.42 -14.60 -6.06
CA ALA A 118 -2.36 -13.67 -6.42
C ALA A 118 -1.65 -13.15 -5.17
N LYS A 119 -0.34 -12.96 -5.27
CA LYS A 119 0.48 -12.22 -4.32
C LYS A 119 0.56 -10.78 -4.77
N ALA A 120 0.29 -9.84 -3.88
CA ALA A 120 0.51 -8.42 -4.10
C ALA A 120 1.49 -7.93 -3.03
N ALA A 121 2.52 -7.23 -3.43
CA ALA A 121 3.42 -6.54 -2.52
C ALA A 121 3.61 -5.09 -2.96
N PHE A 122 3.75 -4.20 -2.01
CA PHE A 122 4.13 -2.82 -2.28
C PHE A 122 5.09 -2.30 -1.24
N ASN A 123 5.92 -1.36 -1.66
CA ASN A 123 6.80 -0.63 -0.76
C ASN A 123 6.43 0.85 -0.67
N MET A 124 7.02 1.50 0.33
CA MET A 124 7.21 2.94 0.42
C MET A 124 8.67 3.17 0.75
N HIS A 125 9.42 3.82 -0.13
CA HIS A 125 10.86 4.01 -0.01
C HIS A 125 11.22 5.49 -0.06
N ALA A 126 11.91 5.98 0.96
CA ALA A 126 12.33 7.37 1.14
C ALA A 126 13.84 7.50 0.91
N GLN A 127 14.24 7.91 -0.30
CA GLN A 127 15.65 8.07 -0.66
C GLN A 127 16.09 9.53 -0.53
N PRO A 128 17.28 9.81 0.05
CA PRO A 128 17.86 11.15 0.01
C PRO A 128 17.94 11.68 -1.43
N ALA A 129 17.55 12.93 -1.62
CA ALA A 129 17.61 13.60 -2.92
C ALA A 129 17.96 15.09 -2.75
N PRO A 130 18.47 15.77 -3.79
CA PRO A 130 18.73 17.20 -3.71
C PRO A 130 17.48 17.99 -3.25
N GLY A 131 17.62 18.72 -2.14
CA GLY A 131 16.54 19.50 -1.55
C GLY A 131 15.56 18.72 -0.68
N GLY A 132 15.83 17.45 -0.32
CA GLY A 132 15.01 16.65 0.56
C GLY A 132 15.01 15.16 0.25
N THR A 133 13.85 14.60 -0.05
CA THR A 133 13.63 13.15 -0.24
C THR A 133 12.90 12.87 -1.55
N LEU A 134 13.31 11.83 -2.26
CA LEU A 134 12.49 11.17 -3.28
C LEU A 134 11.71 10.04 -2.59
N LEU A 135 10.42 10.24 -2.41
CA LEU A 135 9.51 9.20 -1.90
C LEU A 135 8.92 8.43 -3.08
N THR A 136 9.16 7.12 -3.11
CA THR A 136 8.69 6.21 -4.16
C THR A 136 7.81 5.12 -3.57
N THR A 137 6.80 4.70 -4.30
CA THR A 137 6.03 3.47 -4.03
C THR A 137 6.00 2.62 -5.28
N GLU A 138 6.32 1.35 -5.14
CA GLU A 138 6.18 0.34 -6.17
C GLU A 138 5.20 -0.73 -5.70
N THR A 139 4.30 -1.13 -6.58
CA THR A 139 3.37 -2.24 -6.34
C THR A 139 3.64 -3.32 -7.38
N ARG A 140 3.84 -4.55 -6.92
CA ARG A 140 4.03 -5.74 -7.76
C ARG A 140 2.96 -6.77 -7.48
N ILE A 141 2.48 -7.45 -8.52
CA ILE A 141 1.48 -8.50 -8.38
C ILE A 141 1.92 -9.71 -9.20
N GLN A 142 1.85 -10.88 -8.57
CA GLN A 142 2.15 -12.17 -9.18
C GLN A 142 0.98 -13.13 -8.95
N ALA A 143 0.41 -13.66 -10.02
CA ALA A 143 -0.58 -14.73 -9.95
C ALA A 143 0.13 -16.08 -9.73
N THR A 144 -0.51 -16.98 -9.01
CA THR A 144 0.04 -18.30 -8.69
C THR A 144 -0.16 -19.33 -9.80
N ASP A 145 -1.09 -19.06 -10.73
CA ASP A 145 -1.35 -19.90 -11.90
C ASP A 145 -1.95 -19.07 -13.07
N ASP A 146 -2.16 -19.71 -14.20
CA ASP A 146 -2.65 -19.05 -15.42
C ASP A 146 -4.11 -18.61 -15.33
N GLU A 147 -4.95 -19.32 -14.57
CA GLU A 147 -6.35 -18.95 -14.37
C GLU A 147 -6.45 -17.70 -13.48
N ALA A 148 -5.74 -17.69 -12.38
CA ALA A 148 -5.59 -16.53 -11.50
C ALA A 148 -5.04 -15.32 -12.28
N ARG A 149 -4.03 -15.53 -13.14
CA ARG A 149 -3.44 -14.50 -14.01
C ARG A 149 -4.47 -13.90 -14.96
N ARG A 150 -5.28 -14.72 -15.64
CA ARG A 150 -6.35 -14.23 -16.53
C ARG A 150 -7.41 -13.45 -15.78
N SER A 151 -7.85 -13.96 -14.63
CA SER A 151 -8.83 -13.31 -13.74
C SER A 151 -8.32 -11.99 -13.21
N PHE A 152 -7.08 -11.96 -12.72
CA PHE A 152 -6.44 -10.74 -12.22
C PHE A 152 -6.26 -9.70 -13.33
N ARG A 153 -5.82 -10.07 -14.55
CA ARG A 153 -5.66 -9.13 -15.67
C ARG A 153 -6.96 -8.43 -16.05
N ARG A 154 -8.11 -9.12 -16.03
CA ARG A 154 -9.44 -8.52 -16.28
C ARG A 154 -9.78 -7.50 -15.19
N TYR A 155 -9.61 -7.89 -13.94
CA TYR A 155 -9.83 -7.04 -12.77
C TYR A 155 -8.90 -5.82 -12.80
N TRP A 156 -7.61 -6.01 -13.06
CA TRP A 156 -6.60 -4.96 -13.06
C TRP A 156 -6.91 -3.83 -14.06
N ARG A 157 -7.39 -4.17 -15.25
CA ARG A 157 -7.78 -3.15 -16.24
C ARG A 157 -8.85 -2.18 -15.73
N VAL A 158 -9.72 -2.63 -14.85
CA VAL A 158 -10.80 -1.81 -14.28
C VAL A 158 -10.30 -1.05 -13.04
N ILE A 159 -9.50 -1.71 -12.20
CA ILE A 159 -9.10 -1.18 -10.88
C ILE A 159 -7.86 -0.30 -10.94
N HIS A 160 -6.98 -0.49 -11.93
CA HIS A 160 -5.71 0.22 -12.04
C HIS A 160 -5.84 1.76 -11.93
N PRO A 161 -6.78 2.46 -12.58
CA PRO A 161 -6.90 3.91 -12.41
C PRO A 161 -7.23 4.32 -10.97
N GLY A 162 -8.04 3.52 -10.27
CA GLY A 162 -8.35 3.72 -8.85
C GLY A 162 -7.14 3.45 -7.95
N SER A 163 -6.35 2.40 -8.26
CA SER A 163 -5.09 2.10 -7.57
C SER A 163 -4.12 3.27 -7.69
N ALA A 164 -3.88 3.76 -8.91
CA ALA A 164 -3.02 4.91 -9.17
C ALA A 164 -3.48 6.16 -8.40
N ALA A 165 -4.78 6.44 -8.41
CA ALA A 165 -5.35 7.58 -7.68
C ALA A 165 -5.09 7.48 -6.16
N ILE A 166 -5.25 6.29 -5.56
CA ILE A 166 -4.95 6.04 -4.15
C ILE A 166 -3.46 6.27 -3.88
N ARG A 167 -2.56 5.72 -4.70
CA ARG A 167 -1.11 5.87 -4.52
C ARG A 167 -0.66 7.32 -4.58
N LEU A 168 -1.11 8.04 -5.60
CA LEU A 168 -0.81 9.47 -5.75
C LEU A 168 -1.37 10.31 -4.59
N ALA A 169 -2.60 10.02 -4.15
CA ALA A 169 -3.19 10.71 -3.00
C ALA A 169 -2.42 10.43 -1.71
N TRP A 170 -1.96 9.20 -1.52
CA TRP A 170 -1.17 8.79 -0.36
C TRP A 170 0.19 9.49 -0.34
N LEU A 171 0.95 9.45 -1.46
CA LEU A 171 2.21 10.19 -1.59
C LEU A 171 2.06 11.69 -1.30
N ARG A 172 0.98 12.31 -1.83
CA ARG A 172 0.68 13.74 -1.57
C ARG A 172 0.35 14.01 -0.10
N ALA A 173 -0.33 13.10 0.57
CA ALA A 173 -0.67 13.25 1.98
C ALA A 173 0.58 13.15 2.88
N ILE A 174 1.46 12.17 2.61
CA ILE A 174 2.76 12.04 3.30
C ILE A 174 3.58 13.31 3.10
N ARG A 175 3.72 13.77 1.84
CA ARG A 175 4.44 15.00 1.53
C ARG A 175 3.91 16.20 2.34
N ARG A 176 2.60 16.45 2.28
CA ARG A 176 1.99 17.57 3.00
C ARG A 176 2.22 17.48 4.52
N ARG A 177 2.20 16.29 5.09
CA ARG A 177 2.41 16.08 6.52
C ARG A 177 3.87 16.35 6.91
N ALA A 178 4.84 15.80 6.19
CA ALA A 178 6.27 16.01 6.45
C ALA A 178 6.67 17.48 6.27
N GLU A 179 6.20 18.13 5.18
CA GLU A 179 6.54 19.54 4.92
C GLU A 179 5.86 20.52 5.88
N ARG A 180 4.72 20.16 6.51
CA ARG A 180 4.10 20.98 7.57
C ARG A 180 4.87 20.89 8.88
N GLY A 181 5.27 19.70 9.32
CA GLY A 181 6.05 19.52 10.54
C GLY A 181 7.27 20.44 10.55
N ARG A 182 8.03 20.47 9.45
CA ARG A 182 9.20 21.36 9.31
C ARG A 182 8.91 22.84 9.41
N ARG A 183 7.74 23.30 8.92
CA ARG A 183 7.36 24.74 9.04
C ARG A 183 7.07 25.11 10.47
N ASP A 184 6.39 24.24 11.20
CA ASP A 184 6.03 24.46 12.59
C ASP A 184 7.29 24.48 13.48
N ASP A 185 8.25 23.59 13.23
CA ASP A 185 9.56 23.56 13.92
C ASP A 185 10.40 24.82 13.62
N ALA A 186 10.37 25.31 12.37
CA ALA A 186 11.13 26.50 11.96
C ALA A 186 10.54 27.82 12.50
N VAL A 187 9.27 27.84 12.90
CA VAL A 187 8.61 29.01 13.49
C VAL A 187 8.72 29.00 15.02
N GLY A 188 8.97 27.83 15.61
CA GLY A 188 9.13 27.64 17.07
C GLY A 188 10.58 27.75 17.58
N ALA A 189 11.57 27.88 16.69
CA ALA A 189 12.99 28.05 17.00
C ALA A 189 13.45 29.51 16.82
#